data_45df0302b8bb531086caa0692a4238e4
#
_entry.id   45df0302b8bb531086caa0692a4238e4
#
_cell.length_a   1.000
_cell.length_b   1.000
_cell.length_c   1.000
_cell.angle_alpha   90.00
_cell.angle_beta   90.00
_cell.angle_gamma   90.00
#
_symmetry.space_group_name_H-M   'P 1'
#
loop_
_entity.id
_entity.type
_entity.pdbx_description
1 polymer ?
#
loop_
_entity_poly.entity_id
_entity_poly.type
_entity_poly.pdbx_seq_one_letter_code
_entity_poly.pdbx_strand_id
1 'polypeptide(L)'
;PKGNDFDGGTNTGYPIIVRDQYRLESKSVWEHSVVGFTDKIFDEAKKRDFGYKDEDGEAWIDDFYKWRFIDDKPAKGEVVGNISFEFWSGKDEYNVSWKYDSGKNSYLRVNGGKDFTDLETKEQISAKNVVIQFVKEKGPVDKEGHMIYTTVGEGKALIFQNGEVIEATWEKKSQSSRTKYFYKEGKEVAFVRGLIWIEAIPGLNKINY
;
A
#
# COMPACT_ATOMS: atom_id res chain seq x y z
N PRO A 1 1.52 -13.72 -12.92
CA PRO A 1 2.62 -14.62 -13.28
C PRO A 1 2.04 -15.90 -13.84
N LYS A 2 2.56 -16.38 -14.92
CA LYS A 2 2.13 -17.63 -15.50
C LYS A 2 2.65 -18.79 -14.64
N GLY A 3 1.77 -19.69 -14.24
CA GLY A 3 2.10 -21.00 -13.70
C GLY A 3 2.19 -21.14 -12.19
N ASN A 4 2.68 -20.15 -11.45
CA ASN A 4 2.87 -20.25 -10.00
C ASN A 4 1.81 -19.41 -9.26
N ASP A 5 0.55 -19.81 -9.34
CA ASP A 5 -0.54 -19.13 -8.69
C ASP A 5 -1.34 -20.03 -7.73
N PHE A 6 -2.00 -19.40 -6.78
CA PHE A 6 -2.94 -20.01 -5.86
C PHE A 6 -4.28 -19.31 -5.98
N ASP A 7 -5.21 -19.95 -6.66
CA ASP A 7 -6.57 -19.47 -6.81
C ASP A 7 -7.52 -20.30 -5.95
N GLY A 8 -8.04 -19.70 -4.89
CA GLY A 8 -9.00 -20.34 -3.99
C GLY A 8 -10.34 -20.72 -4.63
N GLY A 9 -10.63 -20.18 -5.81
CA GLY A 9 -11.84 -20.51 -6.58
C GLY A 9 -11.67 -21.70 -7.51
N THR A 10 -10.46 -21.95 -8.03
CA THR A 10 -10.24 -22.91 -9.10
C THR A 10 -9.21 -23.99 -8.79
N ASN A 11 -8.08 -23.65 -8.18
CA ASN A 11 -6.97 -24.61 -8.04
C ASN A 11 -6.48 -24.84 -6.60
N THR A 12 -6.90 -24.02 -5.64
CA THR A 12 -6.44 -24.09 -4.26
C THR A 12 -7.59 -23.83 -3.28
N GLY A 13 -8.18 -24.89 -2.75
CA GLY A 13 -9.28 -24.79 -1.81
C GLY A 13 -8.89 -25.20 -0.38
N TYR A 14 -9.90 -25.70 0.36
CA TYR A 14 -9.70 -26.24 1.70
C TYR A 14 -8.62 -27.35 1.71
N PRO A 15 -7.70 -27.37 2.68
CA PRO A 15 -7.62 -26.52 3.87
C PRO A 15 -6.68 -25.30 3.71
N ILE A 16 -6.27 -24.95 2.51
CA ILE A 16 -5.21 -23.97 2.23
C ILE A 16 -5.80 -22.56 2.15
N ILE A 17 -6.84 -22.41 1.32
CA ILE A 17 -7.63 -21.18 1.18
C ILE A 17 -9.08 -21.54 1.49
N VAL A 18 -9.68 -20.81 2.41
CA VAL A 18 -11.03 -21.07 2.89
C VAL A 18 -11.85 -19.79 3.01
N ARG A 19 -13.17 -19.93 3.08
CA ARG A 19 -14.03 -18.84 3.51
C ARG A 19 -14.41 -19.04 4.98
N ASP A 20 -14.05 -18.03 5.79
CA ASP A 20 -14.39 -17.99 7.21
C ASP A 20 -15.06 -16.65 7.55
N GLN A 21 -16.39 -16.66 7.54
CA GLN A 21 -17.18 -15.46 7.86
C GLN A 21 -17.17 -15.11 9.35
N TYR A 22 -16.72 -16.02 10.20
CA TYR A 22 -16.77 -15.87 11.65
C TYR A 22 -15.39 -15.71 12.30
N ARG A 23 -14.33 -15.52 11.48
CA ARG A 23 -12.99 -15.27 11.97
C ARG A 23 -12.88 -14.00 12.83
N LEU A 24 -13.71 -12.99 12.53
CA LEU A 24 -13.81 -11.74 13.26
C LEU A 24 -14.93 -11.81 14.29
N GLU A 25 -14.96 -10.89 15.24
CA GLU A 25 -15.99 -10.81 16.29
C GLU A 25 -17.43 -10.69 15.75
N SER A 26 -17.59 -10.17 14.53
CA SER A 26 -18.85 -10.11 13.82
C SER A 26 -18.79 -10.87 12.50
N LYS A 27 -19.93 -11.37 12.05
CA LYS A 27 -20.04 -12.03 10.75
C LYS A 27 -19.65 -11.06 9.65
N SER A 28 -18.59 -11.37 8.92
CA SER A 28 -18.17 -10.60 7.74
C SER A 28 -19.05 -10.93 6.52
N VAL A 29 -19.13 -10.01 5.55
CA VAL A 29 -19.77 -10.28 4.26
C VAL A 29 -19.02 -11.38 3.51
N TRP A 30 -19.73 -12.15 2.70
CA TRP A 30 -19.18 -13.34 2.03
C TRP A 30 -17.93 -13.02 1.19
N GLU A 31 -17.95 -11.91 0.47
CA GLU A 31 -16.87 -11.46 -0.40
C GLU A 31 -15.57 -11.18 0.36
N HIS A 32 -15.67 -10.75 1.61
CA HIS A 32 -14.55 -10.37 2.48
C HIS A 32 -14.11 -11.48 3.44
N SER A 33 -14.56 -12.72 3.24
CA SER A 33 -14.35 -13.82 4.17
C SER A 33 -13.24 -14.80 3.76
N VAL A 34 -12.51 -14.53 2.68
CA VAL A 34 -11.44 -15.41 2.22
C VAL A 34 -10.21 -15.29 3.11
N VAL A 35 -9.73 -16.43 3.58
CA VAL A 35 -8.54 -16.56 4.43
C VAL A 35 -7.59 -17.58 3.81
N GLY A 36 -6.31 -17.23 3.69
CA GLY A 36 -5.22 -18.13 3.29
C GLY A 36 -4.30 -18.44 4.48
N PHE A 37 -3.93 -19.70 4.65
CA PHE A 37 -2.99 -20.14 5.69
C PHE A 37 -1.58 -20.24 5.09
N THR A 38 -0.69 -19.34 5.47
CA THR A 38 0.64 -19.19 4.85
C THR A 38 1.50 -20.43 4.95
N ASP A 39 1.48 -21.15 6.07
CA ASP A 39 2.16 -22.43 6.26
C ASP A 39 1.70 -23.47 5.23
N LYS A 40 0.39 -23.61 5.08
CA LYS A 40 -0.20 -24.55 4.10
C LYS A 40 0.03 -24.11 2.65
N ILE A 41 0.04 -22.80 2.39
CA ILE A 41 0.39 -22.23 1.07
C ILE A 41 1.82 -22.61 0.70
N PHE A 42 2.79 -22.46 1.63
CA PHE A 42 4.18 -22.87 1.38
C PHE A 42 4.35 -24.37 1.20
N ASP A 43 3.62 -25.18 1.95
CA ASP A 43 3.66 -26.63 1.78
C ASP A 43 3.06 -27.07 0.43
N GLU A 44 2.00 -26.40 0.00
CA GLU A 44 1.40 -26.67 -1.32
C GLU A 44 2.31 -26.19 -2.45
N ALA A 45 2.99 -25.06 -2.29
CA ALA A 45 3.99 -24.59 -3.25
C ALA A 45 5.10 -25.63 -3.46
N LYS A 46 5.60 -26.24 -2.38
CA LYS A 46 6.59 -27.33 -2.46
C LYS A 46 6.05 -28.54 -3.19
N LYS A 47 4.80 -28.96 -2.92
CA LYS A 47 4.16 -30.10 -3.60
C LYS A 47 4.00 -29.87 -5.10
N ARG A 48 3.74 -28.63 -5.51
CA ARG A 48 3.62 -28.23 -6.93
C ARG A 48 4.95 -27.91 -7.58
N ASP A 49 6.06 -28.09 -6.87
CA ASP A 49 7.41 -27.71 -7.33
C ASP A 49 7.51 -26.23 -7.75
N PHE A 50 6.78 -25.37 -7.04
CA PHE A 50 6.87 -23.93 -7.23
C PHE A 50 8.18 -23.42 -6.65
N GLY A 51 9.16 -23.21 -7.52
CA GLY A 51 10.49 -22.74 -7.16
C GLY A 51 10.63 -21.20 -7.19
N TYR A 52 11.88 -20.76 -7.17
CA TYR A 52 12.26 -19.35 -7.26
C TYR A 52 12.37 -18.84 -8.70
N LYS A 53 12.01 -19.68 -9.67
CA LYS A 53 12.06 -19.39 -11.11
C LYS A 53 10.67 -19.51 -11.72
N ASP A 54 10.42 -18.75 -12.78
CA ASP A 54 9.22 -18.88 -13.59
C ASP A 54 9.34 -20.06 -14.61
N GLU A 55 8.35 -20.21 -15.48
CA GLU A 55 8.31 -21.25 -16.51
C GLU A 55 9.43 -21.09 -17.55
N ASP A 56 9.95 -19.89 -17.75
CA ASP A 56 11.05 -19.57 -18.66
C ASP A 56 12.43 -19.77 -18.01
N GLY A 57 12.46 -20.14 -16.72
CA GLY A 57 13.66 -20.40 -15.95
C GLY A 57 14.34 -19.13 -15.39
N GLU A 58 13.69 -17.97 -15.49
CA GLU A 58 14.17 -16.71 -14.93
C GLU A 58 13.82 -16.60 -13.45
N ALA A 59 14.74 -16.12 -12.65
CA ALA A 59 14.50 -16.00 -11.21
C ALA A 59 13.59 -14.81 -10.90
N TRP A 60 12.59 -15.03 -10.03
CA TRP A 60 11.67 -13.98 -9.57
C TRP A 60 12.36 -12.74 -9.00
N ILE A 61 13.61 -12.91 -8.49
CA ILE A 61 14.40 -11.83 -7.89
C ILE A 61 15.11 -10.96 -8.93
N ASP A 62 15.29 -11.44 -10.16
CA ASP A 62 16.11 -10.76 -11.16
C ASP A 62 15.47 -9.42 -11.59
N ASP A 63 14.15 -9.37 -11.62
CA ASP A 63 13.38 -8.14 -11.89
C ASP A 63 13.06 -7.32 -10.62
N PHE A 64 13.54 -7.76 -9.45
CA PHE A 64 13.25 -7.09 -8.19
C PHE A 64 14.07 -5.82 -8.04
N TYR A 65 13.44 -4.66 -8.24
CA TYR A 65 14.05 -3.37 -7.95
C TYR A 65 13.94 -3.02 -6.47
N LYS A 66 15.09 -2.89 -5.79
CA LYS A 66 15.17 -2.55 -4.37
C LYS A 66 15.16 -1.04 -4.18
N TRP A 67 14.22 -0.51 -3.39
CA TRP A 67 14.30 0.87 -2.92
C TRP A 67 15.51 1.09 -2.02
N ARG A 68 15.96 2.34 -1.96
CA ARG A 68 17.02 2.75 -1.03
C ARG A 68 16.42 3.02 0.34
N PHE A 69 17.15 2.66 1.39
CA PHE A 69 16.72 2.86 2.77
C PHE A 69 17.77 3.60 3.59
N ILE A 70 17.27 4.41 4.53
CA ILE A 70 18.05 5.13 5.54
C ILE A 70 17.52 4.79 6.93
N ASP A 71 18.34 5.03 7.95
CA ASP A 71 17.93 4.87 9.34
C ASP A 71 17.08 6.08 9.80
N ASP A 72 16.36 5.90 10.91
CA ASP A 72 15.57 6.95 11.56
C ASP A 72 16.43 8.20 11.83
N LYS A 73 15.92 9.35 11.41
CA LYS A 73 16.52 10.65 11.69
C LYS A 73 15.40 11.69 11.89
N PRO A 74 14.67 11.64 13.01
CA PRO A 74 13.58 12.56 13.28
C PRO A 74 14.02 14.02 13.17
N ALA A 75 13.15 14.87 12.62
CA ALA A 75 13.38 16.31 12.60
C ALA A 75 13.58 16.85 14.02
N LYS A 76 14.47 17.82 14.16
CA LYS A 76 14.78 18.46 15.45
C LYS A 76 14.04 19.80 15.67
N GLY A 77 13.26 20.24 14.70
CA GLY A 77 12.54 21.50 14.72
C GLY A 77 11.05 21.33 14.50
N GLU A 78 10.48 22.27 13.76
CA GLU A 78 9.07 22.21 13.35
C GLU A 78 8.81 20.94 12.51
N VAL A 79 7.71 20.25 12.79
CA VAL A 79 7.34 19.01 12.13
C VAL A 79 6.00 19.14 11.43
N VAL A 80 5.81 18.39 10.35
CA VAL A 80 4.50 18.15 9.76
C VAL A 80 3.75 17.17 10.66
N GLY A 81 2.94 17.73 11.57
CA GLY A 81 2.25 17.00 12.63
C GLY A 81 0.99 16.27 12.18
N ASN A 82 0.38 16.74 11.08
CA ASN A 82 -0.87 16.17 10.58
C ASN A 82 -0.91 16.26 9.06
N ILE A 83 -1.33 15.18 8.40
CA ILE A 83 -1.57 15.12 6.97
C ILE A 83 -3.04 14.74 6.80
N SER A 84 -3.82 15.46 6.00
CA SER A 84 -5.23 15.12 5.80
C SER A 84 -5.71 15.39 4.39
N PHE A 85 -6.63 14.56 3.92
CA PHE A 85 -7.27 14.69 2.62
C PHE A 85 -8.60 13.94 2.56
N GLU A 86 -9.42 14.32 1.60
CA GLU A 86 -10.67 13.64 1.24
C GLU A 86 -10.43 12.83 -0.04
N PHE A 87 -10.87 11.58 -0.08
CA PHE A 87 -10.90 10.82 -1.34
C PHE A 87 -12.06 11.29 -2.21
N TRP A 88 -13.25 11.48 -1.61
CA TRP A 88 -14.46 11.90 -2.31
C TRP A 88 -15.19 12.96 -1.51
N SER A 89 -15.57 14.02 -2.19
CA SER A 89 -16.36 15.10 -1.58
C SER A 89 -17.69 14.58 -1.03
N GLY A 90 -18.01 14.95 0.21
CA GLY A 90 -19.25 14.54 0.88
C GLY A 90 -19.30 13.09 1.33
N LYS A 91 -18.17 12.43 1.44
CA LYS A 91 -18.00 11.04 1.89
C LYS A 91 -17.03 10.98 3.07
N ASP A 92 -17.43 11.54 4.21
CA ASP A 92 -16.58 11.69 5.39
C ASP A 92 -15.99 10.37 5.92
N GLU A 93 -16.68 9.26 5.72
CA GLU A 93 -16.22 7.93 6.11
C GLU A 93 -14.94 7.49 5.40
N TYR A 94 -14.58 8.14 4.28
CA TYR A 94 -13.35 7.89 3.53
C TYR A 94 -12.28 8.96 3.73
N ASN A 95 -12.55 9.97 4.57
CA ASN A 95 -11.55 10.99 4.90
C ASN A 95 -10.39 10.35 5.66
N VAL A 96 -9.17 10.65 5.22
CA VAL A 96 -7.94 10.11 5.80
C VAL A 96 -7.16 11.22 6.49
N SER A 97 -6.63 10.90 7.66
CA SER A 97 -5.54 11.68 8.23
C SER A 97 -4.44 10.80 8.81
N TRP A 98 -3.23 11.35 8.85
CA TRP A 98 -2.06 10.76 9.43
C TRP A 98 -1.49 11.72 10.48
N LYS A 99 -1.35 11.27 11.71
CA LYS A 99 -0.81 12.05 12.82
C LYS A 99 0.60 11.60 13.14
N TYR A 100 1.55 12.52 13.12
CA TYR A 100 2.95 12.20 13.43
C TYR A 100 3.16 12.02 14.93
N ASP A 101 3.71 10.88 15.31
CA ASP A 101 4.19 10.56 16.62
C ASP A 101 5.72 10.69 16.65
N SER A 102 6.22 11.78 17.23
CA SER A 102 7.66 12.05 17.29
C SER A 102 8.42 11.06 18.19
N GLY A 103 7.75 10.49 19.20
CA GLY A 103 8.34 9.49 20.08
C GLY A 103 8.64 8.17 19.37
N LYS A 104 7.79 7.79 18.41
CA LYS A 104 7.95 6.57 17.60
C LYS A 104 8.55 6.87 16.22
N ASN A 105 8.70 8.14 15.85
CA ASN A 105 9.06 8.59 14.51
C ASN A 105 8.20 7.89 13.43
N SER A 106 6.89 7.96 13.59
CA SER A 106 5.93 7.29 12.69
C SER A 106 4.63 8.08 12.60
N TYR A 107 3.86 7.82 11.57
CA TYR A 107 2.56 8.42 11.31
C TYR A 107 1.46 7.43 11.66
N LEU A 108 0.51 7.82 12.50
CA LEU A 108 -0.64 7.02 12.94
C LEU A 108 -1.84 7.30 12.01
N ARG A 109 -2.46 6.26 11.47
CA ARG A 109 -3.57 6.40 10.52
C ARG A 109 -4.91 6.58 11.21
N VAL A 110 -5.68 7.54 10.70
CA VAL A 110 -7.08 7.78 11.06
C VAL A 110 -7.93 7.71 9.78
N ASN A 111 -9.08 7.08 9.83
CA ASN A 111 -10.00 6.96 8.71
C ASN A 111 -11.43 7.28 9.16
N GLY A 112 -12.13 8.17 8.44
CA GLY A 112 -13.48 8.60 8.83
C GLY A 112 -13.56 9.14 10.25
N GLY A 113 -12.50 9.86 10.70
CA GLY A 113 -12.42 10.44 12.05
C GLY A 113 -12.13 9.44 13.18
N LYS A 114 -11.90 8.16 12.89
CA LYS A 114 -11.60 7.11 13.88
C LYS A 114 -10.21 6.55 13.67
N ASP A 115 -9.55 6.13 14.74
CA ASP A 115 -8.29 5.42 14.67
C ASP A 115 -8.44 4.17 13.79
N PHE A 116 -7.57 4.04 12.80
CA PHE A 116 -7.58 2.89 11.90
C PHE A 116 -6.73 1.78 12.49
N THR A 117 -7.39 0.78 13.05
CA THR A 117 -6.76 -0.30 13.80
C THR A 117 -6.72 -1.61 13.04
N ASP A 118 -5.69 -2.40 13.26
CA ASP A 118 -5.65 -3.79 12.82
C ASP A 118 -6.68 -4.62 13.60
N LEU A 119 -7.41 -5.47 12.90
CA LEU A 119 -8.52 -6.22 13.48
C LEU A 119 -8.08 -7.33 14.44
N GLU A 120 -6.86 -7.85 14.31
CA GLU A 120 -6.35 -8.94 15.15
C GLU A 120 -5.54 -8.41 16.34
N THR A 121 -4.60 -7.52 16.06
CA THR A 121 -3.74 -6.96 17.11
C THR A 121 -4.42 -5.86 17.90
N LYS A 122 -5.47 -5.24 17.36
CA LYS A 122 -6.15 -4.03 17.90
C LYS A 122 -5.23 -2.80 17.97
N GLU A 123 -4.03 -2.89 17.42
CA GLU A 123 -3.10 -1.77 17.36
C GLU A 123 -3.46 -0.80 16.24
N GLN A 124 -3.29 0.49 16.49
CA GLN A 124 -3.49 1.49 15.43
C GLN A 124 -2.41 1.34 14.36
N ILE A 125 -2.84 1.31 13.10
CA ILE A 125 -1.94 1.24 11.95
C ILE A 125 -1.01 2.46 11.95
N SER A 126 0.28 2.21 11.79
CA SER A 126 1.31 3.23 11.71
C SER A 126 2.29 2.97 10.57
N ALA A 127 2.88 4.04 10.03
CA ALA A 127 3.87 3.94 8.96
C ALA A 127 5.06 4.87 9.24
N LYS A 128 6.27 4.44 8.89
CA LYS A 128 7.47 5.30 8.91
C LYS A 128 7.47 6.31 7.77
N ASN A 129 6.85 5.95 6.67
CA ASN A 129 6.77 6.75 5.48
C ASN A 129 5.33 6.75 4.96
N VAL A 130 4.79 7.93 4.71
CA VAL A 130 3.50 8.11 4.03
C VAL A 130 3.76 8.78 2.70
N VAL A 131 3.35 8.13 1.61
CA VAL A 131 3.49 8.64 0.25
C VAL A 131 2.13 9.02 -0.28
N ILE A 132 1.94 10.27 -0.65
CA ILE A 132 0.79 10.72 -1.44
C ILE A 132 1.23 10.70 -2.91
N GLN A 133 0.76 9.73 -3.66
CA GLN A 133 1.05 9.58 -5.08
C GLN A 133 -0.13 10.12 -5.89
N PHE A 134 0.06 11.27 -6.53
CA PHE A 134 -0.97 11.85 -7.39
C PHE A 134 -1.06 11.08 -8.71
N VAL A 135 -2.24 10.56 -8.99
CA VAL A 135 -2.53 9.75 -10.18
C VAL A 135 -3.65 10.37 -11.02
N LYS A 136 -3.74 9.98 -12.28
CA LYS A 136 -4.86 10.36 -13.14
C LYS A 136 -6.04 9.44 -12.83
N GLU A 137 -7.19 10.03 -12.62
CA GLU A 137 -8.47 9.35 -12.46
C GLU A 137 -9.28 9.48 -13.76
N LYS A 138 -9.95 8.41 -14.14
CA LYS A 138 -10.92 8.37 -15.25
C LYS A 138 -12.16 7.61 -14.82
N GLY A 139 -13.32 8.20 -15.04
CA GLY A 139 -14.58 7.52 -14.78
C GLY A 139 -15.75 8.48 -14.51
N PRO A 140 -16.87 7.92 -14.13
CA PRO A 140 -17.14 6.49 -14.02
C PRO A 140 -17.06 5.76 -15.39
N VAL A 141 -16.58 4.50 -15.38
CA VAL A 141 -16.37 3.70 -16.61
C VAL A 141 -17.49 2.68 -16.86
N ASP A 142 -18.38 2.51 -15.92
CA ASP A 142 -19.54 1.66 -16.00
C ASP A 142 -20.72 2.21 -15.17
N LYS A 143 -21.84 1.50 -15.20
CA LYS A 143 -23.09 1.87 -14.50
C LYS A 143 -22.98 1.71 -12.98
N GLU A 144 -22.05 0.92 -12.49
CA GLU A 144 -21.76 0.71 -11.08
C GLU A 144 -20.92 1.85 -10.48
N GLY A 145 -20.38 2.76 -11.33
CA GLY A 145 -19.63 3.92 -10.90
C GLY A 145 -18.15 3.66 -10.68
N HIS A 146 -17.59 2.59 -11.25
CA HIS A 146 -16.17 2.27 -11.07
C HIS A 146 -15.25 3.33 -11.72
N MET A 147 -14.17 3.63 -11.02
CA MET A 147 -13.15 4.58 -11.44
C MET A 147 -11.86 3.85 -11.80
N ILE A 148 -11.14 4.33 -12.79
CA ILE A 148 -9.82 3.83 -13.17
C ILE A 148 -8.76 4.82 -12.73
N TYR A 149 -7.76 4.33 -11.99
CA TYR A 149 -6.59 5.08 -11.56
C TYR A 149 -5.37 4.66 -12.38
N THR A 150 -4.73 5.62 -13.05
CA THR A 150 -3.54 5.37 -13.88
C THR A 150 -2.32 5.33 -12.98
N THR A 151 -1.80 4.14 -12.73
CA THR A 151 -0.62 3.91 -11.87
C THR A 151 0.65 3.61 -12.66
N VAL A 152 0.59 3.50 -13.98
CA VAL A 152 1.74 3.39 -14.90
C VAL A 152 1.95 4.75 -15.57
N GLY A 153 3.19 5.25 -15.57
CA GLY A 153 3.53 6.58 -16.07
C GLY A 153 4.33 7.37 -15.05
N GLU A 154 4.06 8.63 -14.94
CA GLU A 154 4.76 9.56 -14.03
C GLU A 154 3.80 10.61 -13.45
N GLY A 155 4.21 11.22 -12.34
CA GLY A 155 3.42 12.27 -11.70
C GLY A 155 4.11 12.88 -10.49
N LYS A 156 3.41 13.77 -9.80
CA LYS A 156 3.86 14.37 -8.54
C LYS A 156 3.63 13.42 -7.37
N ALA A 157 4.46 13.54 -6.35
CA ALA A 157 4.26 12.90 -5.06
C ALA A 157 4.64 13.81 -3.91
N LEU A 158 4.04 13.59 -2.74
CA LEU A 158 4.52 14.11 -1.46
C LEU A 158 4.92 12.91 -0.61
N ILE A 159 6.10 12.97 -0.01
CA ILE A 159 6.60 11.90 0.85
C ILE A 159 6.83 12.46 2.24
N PHE A 160 6.14 11.91 3.21
CA PHE A 160 6.25 12.29 4.61
C PHE A 160 7.05 11.23 5.35
N GLN A 161 8.15 11.63 5.92
CA GLN A 161 9.03 10.78 6.73
C GLN A 161 9.84 11.64 7.71
N ASN A 162 10.19 11.10 8.86
CA ASN A 162 10.94 11.82 9.89
C ASN A 162 10.29 13.12 10.41
N GLY A 163 8.98 13.31 10.22
CA GLY A 163 8.29 14.56 10.54
C GLY A 163 8.43 15.66 9.48
N GLU A 164 9.03 15.36 8.34
CA GLU A 164 9.26 16.30 7.24
C GLU A 164 8.46 15.90 6.00
N VAL A 165 8.26 16.85 5.07
CA VAL A 165 7.68 16.62 3.75
C VAL A 165 8.72 16.77 2.66
N ILE A 166 8.73 15.85 1.71
CA ILE A 166 9.56 15.88 0.51
C ILE A 166 8.62 16.03 -0.69
N GLU A 167 8.77 17.12 -1.44
CA GLU A 167 8.17 17.25 -2.76
C GLU A 167 8.96 16.39 -3.75
N ALA A 168 8.28 15.42 -4.35
CA ALA A 168 8.88 14.41 -5.21
C ALA A 168 8.11 14.23 -6.52
N THR A 169 8.70 13.50 -7.44
CA THR A 169 8.01 12.91 -8.58
C THR A 169 8.06 11.40 -8.49
N TRP A 170 7.06 10.73 -9.07
CA TRP A 170 7.07 9.28 -9.21
C TRP A 170 7.12 8.88 -10.69
N GLU A 171 7.73 7.73 -10.96
CA GLU A 171 7.79 7.08 -12.27
C GLU A 171 7.54 5.58 -12.11
N LYS A 172 6.69 5.02 -12.99
CA LYS A 172 6.49 3.58 -13.15
C LYS A 172 6.40 3.26 -14.64
N LYS A 173 7.42 2.62 -15.20
CA LYS A 173 7.59 2.43 -16.65
C LYS A 173 6.63 1.43 -17.27
N SER A 174 6.24 0.40 -16.52
CA SER A 174 5.34 -0.66 -16.97
C SER A 174 4.56 -1.23 -15.79
N GLN A 175 3.61 -2.10 -16.05
CA GLN A 175 2.83 -2.76 -15.00
C GLN A 175 3.71 -3.62 -14.08
N SER A 176 4.72 -4.28 -14.60
CA SER A 176 5.68 -5.09 -13.84
C SER A 176 6.78 -4.28 -13.15
N SER A 177 7.08 -3.05 -13.64
CA SER A 177 8.12 -2.21 -13.06
C SER A 177 7.74 -1.73 -11.67
N ARG A 178 8.72 -1.61 -10.77
CA ARG A 178 8.55 -0.93 -9.49
C ARG A 178 8.41 0.56 -9.66
N THR A 179 7.51 1.20 -8.91
CA THR A 179 7.43 2.66 -8.83
C THR A 179 8.69 3.22 -8.16
N LYS A 180 9.29 4.24 -8.76
CA LYS A 180 10.44 4.99 -8.24
C LYS A 180 10.00 6.39 -7.87
N TYR A 181 10.64 6.97 -6.86
CA TYR A 181 10.38 8.34 -6.41
C TYR A 181 11.67 9.14 -6.45
N PHE A 182 11.60 10.38 -6.93
CA PHE A 182 12.76 11.22 -7.17
C PHE A 182 12.60 12.59 -6.52
N TYR A 183 13.65 13.09 -5.91
CA TYR A 183 13.78 14.50 -5.55
C TYR A 183 13.78 15.38 -6.81
N LYS A 184 13.58 16.70 -6.62
CA LYS A 184 13.63 17.69 -7.73
C LYS A 184 14.93 17.63 -8.54
N GLU A 185 16.03 17.26 -7.88
CA GLU A 185 17.35 17.13 -8.50
C GLU A 185 17.55 15.80 -9.26
N GLY A 186 16.51 14.98 -9.37
CA GLY A 186 16.54 13.71 -10.09
C GLY A 186 17.17 12.54 -9.33
N LYS A 187 17.61 12.74 -8.08
CA LYS A 187 18.11 11.66 -7.23
C LYS A 187 16.93 10.86 -6.67
N GLU A 188 17.07 9.54 -6.63
CA GLU A 188 16.05 8.69 -6.05
C GLU A 188 15.92 8.89 -4.54
N VAL A 189 14.67 9.00 -4.05
CA VAL A 189 14.35 9.14 -2.63
C VAL A 189 14.71 7.87 -1.89
N ALA A 190 15.34 8.01 -0.72
CA ALA A 190 15.56 6.92 0.21
C ALA A 190 14.50 6.97 1.32
N PHE A 191 13.85 5.84 1.58
CA PHE A 191 12.84 5.72 2.61
C PHE A 191 13.45 5.39 3.98
N VAL A 192 12.82 5.86 5.03
CA VAL A 192 13.14 5.41 6.38
C VAL A 192 12.78 3.93 6.51
N ARG A 193 13.67 3.12 7.13
CA ARG A 193 13.39 1.68 7.34
C ARG A 193 12.11 1.49 8.14
N GLY A 194 11.21 0.68 7.62
CA GLY A 194 9.91 0.36 8.21
C GLY A 194 8.79 0.41 7.18
N LEU A 195 7.56 0.46 7.65
CA LEU A 195 6.39 0.44 6.79
C LEU A 195 6.32 1.70 5.90
N ILE A 196 6.04 1.49 4.63
CA ILE A 196 5.73 2.54 3.65
C ILE A 196 4.26 2.38 3.27
N TRP A 197 3.46 3.41 3.52
CA TRP A 197 2.08 3.46 3.09
C TRP A 197 1.93 4.39 1.90
N ILE A 198 1.35 3.91 0.82
CA ILE A 198 1.15 4.68 -0.41
C ILE A 198 -0.34 4.94 -0.60
N GLU A 199 -0.71 6.22 -0.62
CA GLU A 199 -2.05 6.70 -0.94
C GLU A 199 -2.03 7.16 -2.40
N ALA A 200 -2.63 6.37 -3.31
CA ALA A 200 -2.82 6.76 -4.70
C ALA A 200 -4.11 7.58 -4.82
N ILE A 201 -3.99 8.86 -5.05
CA ILE A 201 -5.14 9.78 -5.04
C ILE A 201 -5.24 10.59 -6.33
N PRO A 202 -6.45 11.06 -6.71
CA PRO A 202 -6.63 11.96 -7.85
C PRO A 202 -5.81 13.24 -7.71
N GLY A 203 -5.22 13.70 -8.81
CA GLY A 203 -4.33 14.86 -8.82
C GLY A 203 -5.01 16.22 -8.47
N LEU A 204 -6.34 16.24 -8.36
CA LEU A 204 -7.12 17.42 -7.98
C LEU A 204 -7.42 17.48 -6.48
N ASN A 205 -7.19 16.41 -5.74
CA ASN A 205 -7.46 16.38 -4.31
C ASN A 205 -6.47 17.26 -3.55
N LYS A 206 -7.01 18.07 -2.64
CA LYS A 206 -6.20 18.95 -1.78
C LYS A 206 -5.63 18.15 -0.62
N ILE A 207 -4.33 18.30 -0.38
CA ILE A 207 -3.65 17.76 0.80
C ILE A 207 -3.39 18.93 1.76
N ASN A 208 -3.81 18.77 3.00
CA ASN A 208 -3.48 19.69 4.08
C ASN A 208 -2.37 19.07 4.95
N TYR A 209 -1.32 19.81 5.24
CA TYR A 209 -0.19 19.37 6.08
C TYR A 209 0.55 20.56 6.68
#